data_60af6696e7e3701640e804adb48465fc
#
_entry.id   60af6696e7e3701640e804adb48465fc
#
_cell.length_a   1.000
_cell.length_b   1.000
_cell.length_c   1.000
_cell.angle_alpha   90.00
_cell.angle_beta   90.00
_cell.angle_gamma   90.00
#
_symmetry.space_group_name_H-M   'P 1'
#
loop_
_entity.id
_entity.type
_entity.pdbx_description
1 polymer ?
#
loop_
_entity_poly.entity_id
_entity_poly.type
_entity_poly.pdbx_seq_one_letter_code
_entity_poly.pdbx_strand_id
1 'polypeptide(L)'
;LVMLNKQQGLLEERKKNADELLALFEKRLEEGDAGILEVNKIKMERMSVQTEVSQNNAAHRTALQQLLAMNGNLPMDFTSRDYPQVEALKDYNALYDEVMATDATLLAADAAARAAEKNISVSRQSWLPKLEIGYRRNTSLDEKSNGFLIGGSLPIFSNRKKHQIARAQAISAQYQLDNARLQAEAQVQSQFNEMQQLTTAMQAYDVELMHQTLDMLKEAVTAGQLSIIDYYTEADNVYRNLQAYMELENQYQKLMASIYKNRL
;
A
#
# COMPACT_ATOMS: atom_id res chain seq x y z
N LEU A 1 -9.90 2.80 -1.15
CA LEU A 1 -11.20 3.42 -0.87
C LEU A 1 -11.30 4.80 -1.50
N VAL A 2 -10.34 5.73 -1.29
CA VAL A 2 -10.37 7.09 -1.86
C VAL A 2 -10.60 7.06 -3.38
N MET A 3 -9.78 6.28 -4.12
CA MET A 3 -9.96 6.13 -5.57
C MET A 3 -11.36 5.63 -5.95
N LEU A 4 -11.86 4.61 -5.24
CA LEU A 4 -13.20 4.07 -5.50
C LEU A 4 -14.31 5.07 -5.22
N ASN A 5 -14.16 5.94 -4.21
CA ASN A 5 -15.09 7.04 -3.95
C ASN A 5 -15.03 8.13 -5.04
N LYS A 6 -13.84 8.43 -5.57
CA LYS A 6 -13.69 9.33 -6.74
C LYS A 6 -14.36 8.73 -7.99
N GLN A 7 -14.08 7.45 -8.27
CA GLN A 7 -14.71 6.72 -9.39
C GLN A 7 -16.22 6.66 -9.25
N GLN A 8 -16.74 6.44 -8.03
CA GLN A 8 -18.18 6.46 -7.78
C GLN A 8 -18.80 7.80 -8.17
N GLY A 9 -18.17 8.92 -7.80
CA GLY A 9 -18.65 10.24 -8.18
C GLY A 9 -18.72 10.43 -9.70
N LEU A 10 -17.67 10.04 -10.41
CA LEU A 10 -17.62 10.12 -11.87
C LEU A 10 -18.68 9.23 -12.54
N LEU A 11 -18.87 8.02 -12.04
CA LEU A 11 -19.88 7.09 -12.56
C LEU A 11 -21.32 7.56 -12.29
N GLU A 12 -21.58 8.18 -11.14
CA GLU A 12 -22.87 8.78 -10.80
C GLU A 12 -23.21 9.94 -11.75
N GLU A 13 -22.23 10.78 -12.04
CA GLU A 13 -22.36 11.87 -13.00
C GLU A 13 -22.63 11.34 -14.42
N ARG A 14 -21.83 10.36 -14.89
CA ARG A 14 -22.01 9.70 -16.18
C ARG A 14 -23.40 9.04 -16.29
N LYS A 15 -23.87 8.39 -15.24
CA LYS A 15 -25.20 7.79 -15.17
C LYS A 15 -26.30 8.86 -15.28
N LYS A 16 -26.18 9.94 -14.51
CA LYS A 16 -27.12 11.07 -14.55
C LYS A 16 -27.19 11.67 -15.95
N ASN A 17 -26.04 11.88 -16.60
CA ASN A 17 -25.98 12.39 -17.97
C ASN A 17 -26.65 11.43 -18.95
N ALA A 18 -26.46 10.12 -18.84
CA ALA A 18 -27.14 9.13 -19.68
C ALA A 18 -28.66 9.12 -19.45
N ASP A 19 -29.12 9.25 -18.21
CA ASP A 19 -30.56 9.32 -17.88
C ASP A 19 -31.21 10.60 -18.47
N GLU A 20 -30.55 11.76 -18.36
CA GLU A 20 -31.02 13.04 -18.92
C GLU A 20 -31.07 13.01 -20.46
N LEU A 21 -30.01 12.49 -21.09
CA LEU A 21 -29.98 12.35 -22.55
C LEU A 21 -31.02 11.34 -23.05
N LEU A 22 -31.26 10.25 -22.32
CA LEU A 22 -32.31 9.28 -22.68
C LEU A 22 -33.67 9.95 -22.71
N ALA A 23 -34.02 10.68 -21.66
CA ALA A 23 -35.32 11.38 -21.61
C ALA A 23 -35.48 12.40 -22.73
N LEU A 24 -34.39 13.14 -23.05
CA LEU A 24 -34.41 14.12 -24.18
C LEU A 24 -34.60 13.43 -25.52
N PHE A 25 -33.85 12.36 -25.79
CA PHE A 25 -33.90 11.69 -27.09
C PHE A 25 -35.15 10.82 -27.27
N GLU A 26 -35.74 10.27 -26.19
CA GLU A 26 -37.07 9.61 -26.27
C GLU A 26 -38.15 10.63 -26.70
N LYS A 27 -38.14 11.85 -26.15
CA LYS A 27 -39.03 12.93 -26.59
C LYS A 27 -38.80 13.32 -28.02
N ARG A 28 -37.54 13.51 -28.46
CA ARG A 28 -37.20 13.81 -29.86
C ARG A 28 -37.61 12.70 -30.80
N LEU A 29 -37.55 11.44 -30.38
CA LEU A 29 -38.06 10.32 -31.19
C LEU A 29 -39.58 10.39 -31.40
N GLU A 30 -40.34 10.74 -30.35
CA GLU A 30 -41.77 10.95 -30.43
C GLU A 30 -42.15 12.13 -31.39
N GLU A 31 -41.32 13.18 -31.38
CA GLU A 31 -41.45 14.36 -32.23
C GLU A 31 -40.95 14.11 -33.69
N GLY A 32 -40.25 13.01 -33.92
CA GLY A 32 -39.67 12.63 -35.22
C GLY A 32 -38.30 13.26 -35.50
N ASP A 33 -37.69 13.92 -34.48
CA ASP A 33 -36.41 14.65 -34.58
C ASP A 33 -35.21 13.80 -34.19
N ALA A 34 -35.41 12.53 -33.74
CA ALA A 34 -34.36 11.58 -33.44
C ALA A 34 -34.69 10.19 -34.00
N GLY A 35 -33.66 9.41 -34.27
CA GLY A 35 -33.77 8.02 -34.73
C GLY A 35 -33.79 7.02 -33.57
N ILE A 36 -34.43 5.87 -33.79
CA ILE A 36 -34.47 4.77 -32.81
C ILE A 36 -33.06 4.27 -32.47
N LEU A 37 -32.10 4.33 -33.40
CA LEU A 37 -30.71 3.91 -33.14
C LEU A 37 -30.01 4.83 -32.17
N GLU A 38 -30.31 6.12 -32.15
CA GLU A 38 -29.79 7.08 -31.20
C GLU A 38 -30.27 6.76 -29.76
N VAL A 39 -31.58 6.54 -29.63
CA VAL A 39 -32.15 6.14 -28.33
C VAL A 39 -31.58 4.81 -27.86
N ASN A 40 -31.41 3.83 -28.74
CA ASN A 40 -30.81 2.55 -28.40
C ASN A 40 -29.32 2.68 -27.98
N LYS A 41 -28.55 3.59 -28.62
CA LYS A 41 -27.18 3.90 -28.22
C LYS A 41 -27.13 4.40 -26.77
N ILE A 42 -28.03 5.32 -26.40
CA ILE A 42 -28.09 5.85 -25.03
C ILE A 42 -28.50 4.76 -24.04
N LYS A 43 -29.46 3.89 -24.39
CA LYS A 43 -29.89 2.75 -23.55
C LYS A 43 -28.71 1.76 -23.30
N MET A 44 -27.92 1.48 -24.32
CA MET A 44 -26.73 0.64 -24.17
C MET A 44 -25.68 1.29 -23.25
N GLU A 45 -25.43 2.58 -23.42
CA GLU A 45 -24.53 3.32 -22.54
C GLU A 45 -25.00 3.30 -21.09
N ARG A 46 -26.28 3.56 -20.85
CA ARG A 46 -26.88 3.47 -19.50
C ARG A 46 -26.69 2.09 -18.86
N MET A 47 -26.82 1.00 -19.63
CA MET A 47 -26.55 -0.36 -19.14
C MET A 47 -25.07 -0.57 -18.80
N SER A 48 -24.17 -0.04 -19.63
CA SER A 48 -22.73 -0.10 -19.38
C SER A 48 -22.37 0.59 -18.06
N VAL A 49 -22.78 1.84 -17.91
CA VAL A 49 -22.54 2.63 -16.69
C VAL A 49 -23.15 1.97 -15.45
N GLN A 50 -24.36 1.41 -15.55
CA GLN A 50 -24.98 0.70 -14.43
C GLN A 50 -24.16 -0.53 -14.01
N THR A 51 -23.55 -1.22 -14.97
CA THR A 51 -22.64 -2.34 -14.69
C THR A 51 -21.37 -1.86 -13.99
N GLU A 52 -20.76 -0.78 -14.47
CA GLU A 52 -19.56 -0.18 -13.88
C GLU A 52 -19.82 0.31 -12.43
N VAL A 53 -20.98 0.95 -12.17
CA VAL A 53 -21.42 1.33 -10.82
C VAL A 53 -21.51 0.10 -9.91
N SER A 54 -22.08 -1.01 -10.41
CA SER A 54 -22.22 -2.23 -9.62
C SER A 54 -20.85 -2.86 -9.29
N GLN A 55 -19.94 -2.85 -10.25
CA GLN A 55 -18.56 -3.34 -10.06
C GLN A 55 -17.79 -2.47 -9.06
N ASN A 56 -17.88 -1.13 -9.20
CA ASN A 56 -17.24 -0.20 -8.27
C ASN A 56 -17.76 -0.36 -6.83
N ASN A 57 -19.08 -0.52 -6.68
CA ASN A 57 -19.71 -0.79 -5.38
C ASN A 57 -19.24 -2.12 -4.76
N ALA A 58 -19.07 -3.16 -5.57
CA ALA A 58 -18.53 -4.44 -5.09
C ALA A 58 -17.08 -4.30 -4.63
N ALA A 59 -16.23 -3.62 -5.41
CA ALA A 59 -14.85 -3.33 -5.06
C ALA A 59 -14.74 -2.48 -3.78
N HIS A 60 -15.59 -1.45 -3.66
CA HIS A 60 -15.66 -0.60 -2.48
C HIS A 60 -16.02 -1.40 -1.21
N ARG A 61 -17.05 -2.26 -1.28
CA ARG A 61 -17.43 -3.14 -0.16
C ARG A 61 -16.28 -4.06 0.25
N THR A 62 -15.59 -4.66 -0.72
CA THR A 62 -14.44 -5.53 -0.45
C THR A 62 -13.31 -4.76 0.24
N ALA A 63 -12.95 -3.58 -0.26
CA ALA A 63 -11.91 -2.74 0.34
C ALA A 63 -12.32 -2.25 1.75
N LEU A 64 -13.59 -1.90 1.95
CA LEU A 64 -14.10 -1.50 3.26
C LEU A 64 -14.04 -2.67 4.26
N GLN A 65 -14.40 -3.90 3.85
CA GLN A 65 -14.27 -5.08 4.70
C GLN A 65 -12.82 -5.35 5.12
N GLN A 66 -11.87 -5.16 4.22
CA GLN A 66 -10.44 -5.27 4.55
C GLN A 66 -10.02 -4.22 5.58
N LEU A 67 -10.48 -2.97 5.42
CA LEU A 67 -10.19 -1.90 6.38
C LEU A 67 -10.81 -2.19 7.77
N LEU A 68 -12.06 -2.68 7.79
CA LEU A 68 -12.75 -3.10 9.02
C LEU A 68 -12.00 -4.23 9.74
N ALA A 69 -11.50 -5.23 8.99
CA ALA A 69 -10.71 -6.32 9.56
C ALA A 69 -9.43 -5.81 10.22
N MET A 70 -8.76 -4.80 9.62
CA MET A 70 -7.58 -4.13 10.21
C MET A 70 -7.93 -3.30 11.45
N ASN A 71 -9.16 -2.79 11.55
CA ASN A 71 -9.67 -2.00 12.68
C ASN A 71 -10.38 -2.86 13.74
N GLY A 72 -10.06 -4.14 13.83
CA GLY A 72 -10.68 -5.04 14.81
C GLY A 72 -12.18 -5.28 14.60
N ASN A 73 -12.66 -5.15 13.36
CA ASN A 73 -14.06 -5.25 12.95
C ASN A 73 -14.98 -4.19 13.61
N LEU A 74 -14.41 -3.09 14.10
CA LEU A 74 -15.23 -1.98 14.60
C LEU A 74 -15.90 -1.27 13.42
N PRO A 75 -17.20 -0.94 13.53
CA PRO A 75 -17.91 -0.23 12.47
C PRO A 75 -17.20 1.08 12.11
N MET A 76 -16.98 1.27 10.82
CA MET A 76 -16.34 2.47 10.27
C MET A 76 -17.05 2.82 8.96
N ASP A 77 -17.31 4.09 8.76
CA ASP A 77 -17.72 4.64 7.48
C ASP A 77 -16.55 5.39 6.86
N PHE A 78 -16.36 5.23 5.55
CA PHE A 78 -15.26 5.86 4.82
C PHE A 78 -15.78 6.47 3.52
N THR A 79 -16.00 7.78 3.54
CA THR A 79 -16.57 8.55 2.43
C THR A 79 -15.59 9.54 1.80
N SER A 80 -14.36 9.64 2.32
CA SER A 80 -13.38 10.60 1.81
C SER A 80 -13.06 10.36 0.34
N ARG A 81 -13.01 11.45 -0.43
CA ARG A 81 -12.55 11.51 -1.82
C ARG A 81 -11.16 12.14 -1.94
N ASP A 82 -10.60 12.61 -0.84
CA ASP A 82 -9.30 13.25 -0.82
C ASP A 82 -8.27 12.32 -0.17
N TYR A 83 -7.10 12.25 -0.80
CA TYR A 83 -5.96 11.56 -0.21
C TYR A 83 -5.37 12.40 0.93
N PRO A 84 -4.82 11.74 1.99
CA PRO A 84 -4.10 12.45 3.03
C PRO A 84 -2.95 13.25 2.40
N GLN A 85 -2.77 14.48 2.88
CA GLN A 85 -1.61 15.26 2.46
C GLN A 85 -0.36 14.67 3.09
N VAL A 86 0.55 14.20 2.25
CA VAL A 86 1.84 13.68 2.66
C VAL A 86 2.90 14.66 2.16
N GLU A 87 3.89 14.95 2.99
CA GLU A 87 5.01 15.80 2.59
C GLU A 87 5.70 15.20 1.37
N ALA A 88 5.82 16.00 0.31
CA ALA A 88 6.45 15.53 -0.92
C ALA A 88 7.96 15.35 -0.69
N LEU A 89 8.47 14.19 -1.08
CA LEU A 89 9.91 13.93 -1.11
C LEU A 89 10.55 14.78 -2.21
N LYS A 90 11.47 15.64 -1.82
CA LYS A 90 12.05 16.65 -2.72
C LYS A 90 13.12 16.07 -3.64
N ASP A 91 13.89 15.10 -3.15
CA ASP A 91 15.00 14.51 -3.88
C ASP A 91 15.33 13.07 -3.45
N TYR A 92 16.25 12.46 -4.18
CA TYR A 92 16.73 11.11 -3.90
C TYR A 92 17.37 10.97 -2.52
N ASN A 93 18.13 11.98 -2.07
CA ASN A 93 18.86 11.89 -0.80
C ASN A 93 17.88 11.89 0.37
N ALA A 94 16.81 12.70 0.31
CA ALA A 94 15.77 12.71 1.33
C ALA A 94 15.06 11.35 1.43
N LEU A 95 14.76 10.70 0.30
CA LEU A 95 14.19 9.35 0.29
C LEU A 95 15.18 8.31 0.84
N TYR A 96 16.45 8.40 0.42
CA TYR A 96 17.49 7.49 0.87
C TYR A 96 17.64 7.55 2.39
N ASP A 97 17.81 8.74 2.95
CA ASP A 97 17.97 8.95 4.39
C ASP A 97 16.75 8.44 5.16
N GLU A 98 15.54 8.67 4.66
CA GLU A 98 14.30 8.19 5.25
C GLU A 98 14.26 6.65 5.32
N VAL A 99 14.48 5.98 4.20
CA VAL A 99 14.42 4.51 4.12
C VAL A 99 15.54 3.89 4.97
N MET A 100 16.77 4.40 4.87
CA MET A 100 17.92 3.86 5.63
C MET A 100 17.74 4.04 7.14
N ALA A 101 17.02 5.08 7.58
CA ALA A 101 16.73 5.30 9.00
C ALA A 101 15.56 4.47 9.54
N THR A 102 14.60 4.12 8.69
CA THR A 102 13.31 3.56 9.14
C THR A 102 13.04 2.13 8.66
N ASP A 103 13.81 1.60 7.71
CA ASP A 103 13.57 0.25 7.19
C ASP A 103 13.76 -0.81 8.28
N ALA A 104 12.65 -1.47 8.64
CA ALA A 104 12.62 -2.45 9.71
C ALA A 104 13.52 -3.68 9.43
N THR A 105 13.67 -4.07 8.15
CA THR A 105 14.51 -5.19 7.74
C THR A 105 15.98 -4.87 7.94
N LEU A 106 16.40 -3.67 7.54
CA LEU A 106 17.77 -3.19 7.73
C LEU A 106 18.11 -3.05 9.21
N LEU A 107 17.22 -2.45 10.00
CA LEU A 107 17.39 -2.31 11.47
C LEU A 107 17.47 -3.67 12.16
N ALA A 108 16.64 -4.63 11.76
CA ALA A 108 16.68 -5.99 12.31
C ALA A 108 17.99 -6.71 11.94
N ALA A 109 18.47 -6.57 10.70
CA ALA A 109 19.74 -7.15 10.27
C ALA A 109 20.94 -6.54 11.02
N ASP A 110 20.94 -5.21 11.24
CA ASP A 110 21.98 -4.53 12.04
C ASP A 110 21.98 -5.02 13.49
N ALA A 111 20.80 -5.11 14.10
CA ALA A 111 20.68 -5.66 15.47
C ALA A 111 21.15 -7.12 15.57
N ALA A 112 20.85 -7.95 14.55
CA ALA A 112 21.31 -9.34 14.51
C ALA A 112 22.82 -9.44 14.34
N ALA A 113 23.43 -8.61 13.48
CA ALA A 113 24.88 -8.56 13.31
C ALA A 113 25.59 -8.14 14.61
N ARG A 114 25.12 -7.10 15.28
CA ARG A 114 25.65 -6.66 16.58
C ARG A 114 25.50 -7.75 17.65
N ALA A 115 24.36 -8.45 17.69
CA ALA A 115 24.14 -9.56 18.63
C ALA A 115 25.10 -10.72 18.35
N ALA A 116 25.31 -11.09 17.09
CA ALA A 116 26.24 -12.14 16.69
C ALA A 116 27.70 -11.79 17.05
N GLU A 117 28.10 -10.53 16.86
CA GLU A 117 29.41 -10.03 17.26
C GLU A 117 29.63 -10.12 18.78
N LYS A 118 28.64 -9.67 19.58
CA LYS A 118 28.68 -9.82 21.05
C LYS A 118 28.76 -11.28 21.49
N ASN A 119 28.11 -12.19 20.74
CA ASN A 119 28.16 -13.62 21.05
C ASN A 119 29.58 -14.23 20.91
N ILE A 120 30.47 -13.66 20.08
CA ILE A 120 31.87 -14.03 20.03
C ILE A 120 32.51 -13.83 21.40
N SER A 121 32.28 -12.70 22.05
CA SER A 121 32.83 -12.38 23.38
C SER A 121 32.26 -13.31 24.45
N VAL A 122 30.96 -13.58 24.41
CA VAL A 122 30.28 -14.54 25.30
C VAL A 122 30.85 -15.95 25.11
N SER A 123 31.09 -16.38 23.87
CA SER A 123 31.65 -17.69 23.57
C SER A 123 33.09 -17.85 24.08
N ARG A 124 33.89 -16.77 24.10
CA ARG A 124 35.22 -16.76 24.71
C ARG A 124 35.16 -16.99 26.24
N GLN A 125 34.14 -16.43 26.90
CA GLN A 125 33.97 -16.58 28.35
C GLN A 125 33.37 -17.94 28.73
N SER A 126 32.86 -18.72 27.78
CA SER A 126 32.21 -20.01 28.03
C SER A 126 33.16 -21.10 28.50
N TRP A 127 34.49 -20.89 28.48
CA TRP A 127 35.48 -21.81 29.05
C TRP A 127 35.75 -21.60 30.54
N LEU A 128 35.23 -20.44 31.08
CA LEU A 128 35.33 -20.20 32.53
C LEU A 128 34.50 -21.21 33.31
N PRO A 129 34.99 -21.66 34.50
CA PRO A 129 34.21 -22.52 35.36
C PRO A 129 32.87 -21.88 35.73
N LYS A 130 31.80 -22.65 35.67
CA LYS A 130 30.54 -22.20 36.25
C LYS A 130 30.56 -22.54 37.73
N LEU A 131 30.46 -21.55 38.58
CA LEU A 131 30.30 -21.70 40.00
C LEU A 131 28.81 -21.67 40.34
N GLU A 132 28.35 -22.67 41.04
CA GLU A 132 26.99 -22.78 41.55
C GLU A 132 27.04 -22.70 43.08
N ILE A 133 26.38 -21.69 43.62
CA ILE A 133 26.23 -21.49 45.07
C ILE A 133 24.74 -21.53 45.36
N GLY A 134 24.31 -22.44 46.18
CA GLY A 134 22.89 -22.58 46.53
C GLY A 134 22.70 -22.93 48.01
N TYR A 135 21.54 -22.59 48.53
CA TYR A 135 21.07 -23.07 49.80
C TYR A 135 19.93 -24.05 49.55
N ARG A 136 20.09 -25.29 50.04
CA ARG A 136 19.07 -26.33 49.89
C ARG A 136 18.46 -26.63 51.24
N ARG A 137 17.15 -26.50 51.33
CA ARG A 137 16.34 -26.92 52.47
C ARG A 137 15.51 -28.12 52.04
N ASN A 138 15.75 -29.26 52.64
CA ASN A 138 14.93 -30.45 52.47
C ASN A 138 14.00 -30.56 53.70
N THR A 139 12.69 -30.64 53.41
CA THR A 139 11.70 -30.87 54.47
C THR A 139 10.95 -32.15 54.10
N SER A 140 11.32 -33.24 54.72
CA SER A 140 10.57 -34.50 54.67
C SER A 140 9.79 -34.66 55.99
N LEU A 141 8.78 -35.55 55.98
CA LEU A 141 7.90 -35.75 57.14
C LEU A 141 8.63 -36.10 58.42
N ASP A 142 9.83 -36.73 58.32
CA ASP A 142 10.60 -37.19 59.49
C ASP A 142 11.97 -36.49 59.67
N GLU A 143 12.52 -35.78 58.69
CA GLU A 143 13.84 -35.14 58.82
C GLU A 143 13.84 -33.75 58.14
N LYS A 144 14.34 -32.76 58.86
CA LYS A 144 14.64 -31.41 58.31
C LYS A 144 16.16 -31.28 58.20
N SER A 145 16.68 -31.27 56.99
CA SER A 145 18.07 -30.98 56.72
C SER A 145 18.25 -29.70 55.94
N ASN A 146 19.20 -28.88 56.34
CA ASN A 146 19.58 -27.64 55.66
C ASN A 146 21.04 -27.76 55.23
N GLY A 147 21.39 -27.39 54.05
CA GLY A 147 22.76 -27.45 53.55
C GLY A 147 23.06 -26.35 52.51
N PHE A 148 24.33 -25.96 52.49
CA PHE A 148 24.86 -25.14 51.41
C PHE A 148 25.38 -26.05 50.31
N LEU A 149 25.00 -25.74 49.08
CA LEU A 149 25.51 -26.36 47.87
C LEU A 149 26.59 -25.46 47.28
N ILE A 150 27.80 -25.97 47.14
CA ILE A 150 28.86 -25.34 46.36
C ILE A 150 29.21 -26.33 45.26
N GLY A 151 28.92 -25.96 44.02
CA GLY A 151 29.21 -26.78 42.86
C GLY A 151 30.00 -25.98 41.83
N GLY A 152 30.75 -26.70 41.00
CA GLY A 152 31.43 -26.08 39.87
C GLY A 152 31.49 -27.07 38.70
N SER A 153 31.32 -26.56 37.48
CA SER A 153 31.52 -27.36 36.27
C SER A 153 32.62 -26.76 35.41
N LEU A 154 33.61 -27.58 35.04
CA LEU A 154 34.68 -27.24 34.11
C LEU A 154 34.34 -27.81 32.71
N PRO A 155 34.07 -26.98 31.70
CA PRO A 155 33.73 -27.46 30.38
C PRO A 155 34.99 -27.81 29.56
N ILE A 156 35.67 -28.95 29.88
CA ILE A 156 36.97 -29.30 29.29
C ILE A 156 36.85 -29.66 27.79
N PHE A 157 35.75 -30.25 27.34
CA PHE A 157 35.57 -30.72 25.96
C PHE A 157 34.41 -30.09 25.21
N SER A 158 33.42 -29.56 25.88
CA SER A 158 32.17 -29.10 25.29
C SER A 158 32.26 -27.77 24.53
N ASN A 159 33.34 -26.99 24.73
CA ASN A 159 33.45 -25.63 24.22
C ASN A 159 34.44 -25.44 23.05
N ARG A 160 35.14 -26.53 22.64
CA ARG A 160 36.26 -26.47 21.69
C ARG A 160 35.89 -25.82 20.31
N LYS A 161 34.65 -25.97 19.86
CA LYS A 161 34.17 -25.39 18.58
C LYS A 161 33.24 -24.20 18.73
N LYS A 162 32.80 -23.87 19.95
CA LYS A 162 31.81 -22.78 20.15
C LYS A 162 32.28 -21.43 19.62
N HIS A 163 33.54 -21.10 19.85
CA HIS A 163 34.11 -19.86 19.35
C HIS A 163 34.20 -19.81 17.82
N GLN A 164 34.51 -20.94 17.16
CA GLN A 164 34.53 -20.99 15.68
C GLN A 164 33.13 -20.87 15.13
N ILE A 165 32.13 -21.49 15.73
CA ILE A 165 30.72 -21.38 15.38
C ILE A 165 30.25 -19.92 15.55
N ALA A 166 30.55 -19.30 16.70
CA ALA A 166 30.18 -17.90 16.94
C ALA A 166 30.80 -16.92 15.91
N ARG A 167 32.07 -17.16 15.53
CA ARG A 167 32.73 -16.39 14.46
C ARG A 167 32.04 -16.58 13.10
N ALA A 168 31.74 -17.85 12.73
CA ALA A 168 31.06 -18.13 11.48
C ALA A 168 29.65 -17.48 11.42
N GLN A 169 28.92 -17.53 12.56
CA GLN A 169 27.63 -16.87 12.70
C GLN A 169 27.73 -15.34 12.58
N ALA A 170 28.75 -14.72 13.17
CA ALA A 170 28.98 -13.28 13.05
C ALA A 170 29.30 -12.86 11.60
N ILE A 171 30.14 -13.64 10.91
CA ILE A 171 30.43 -13.42 9.49
C ILE A 171 29.14 -13.55 8.65
N SER A 172 28.35 -14.60 8.90
CA SER A 172 27.07 -14.80 8.22
C SER A 172 26.10 -13.65 8.47
N ALA A 173 25.99 -13.19 9.74
CA ALA A 173 25.12 -12.06 10.08
C ALA A 173 25.59 -10.74 9.44
N GLN A 174 26.92 -10.54 9.32
CA GLN A 174 27.46 -9.38 8.61
C GLN A 174 27.10 -9.41 7.11
N TYR A 175 27.24 -10.56 6.45
CA TYR A 175 26.81 -10.68 5.05
C TYR A 175 25.30 -10.47 4.88
N GLN A 176 24.49 -10.89 5.85
CA GLN A 176 23.05 -10.63 5.83
C GLN A 176 22.74 -9.14 5.97
N LEU A 177 23.47 -8.41 6.83
CA LEU A 177 23.38 -6.96 6.94
C LEU A 177 23.80 -6.25 5.65
N ASP A 178 24.94 -6.65 5.06
CA ASP A 178 25.41 -6.07 3.81
C ASP A 178 24.40 -6.30 2.66
N ASN A 179 23.83 -7.51 2.60
CA ASN A 179 22.76 -7.81 1.63
C ASN A 179 21.48 -7.00 1.89
N ALA A 180 21.06 -6.85 3.15
CA ALA A 180 19.90 -6.03 3.50
C ALA A 180 20.11 -4.56 3.10
N ARG A 181 21.33 -4.04 3.27
CA ARG A 181 21.69 -2.68 2.85
C ARG A 181 21.58 -2.52 1.34
N LEU A 182 22.17 -3.45 0.56
CA LEU A 182 22.09 -3.41 -0.90
C LEU A 182 20.65 -3.52 -1.40
N GLN A 183 19.82 -4.32 -0.75
CA GLN A 183 18.39 -4.41 -1.07
C GLN A 183 17.65 -3.12 -0.75
N ALA A 184 17.92 -2.49 0.39
CA ALA A 184 17.33 -1.20 0.75
C ALA A 184 17.75 -0.10 -0.26
N GLU A 185 19.00 -0.05 -0.66
CA GLU A 185 19.50 0.90 -1.67
C GLU A 185 18.81 0.67 -3.03
N ALA A 186 18.69 -0.58 -3.48
CA ALA A 186 17.98 -0.92 -4.71
C ALA A 186 16.49 -0.56 -4.65
N GLN A 187 15.86 -0.76 -3.49
CA GLN A 187 14.48 -0.36 -3.25
C GLN A 187 14.28 1.14 -3.32
N VAL A 188 15.18 1.93 -2.70
CA VAL A 188 15.16 3.40 -2.77
C VAL A 188 15.25 3.87 -4.23
N GLN A 189 16.20 3.31 -5.00
CA GLN A 189 16.34 3.65 -6.41
C GLN A 189 15.09 3.35 -7.22
N SER A 190 14.49 2.18 -6.99
CA SER A 190 13.25 1.77 -7.65
C SER A 190 12.09 2.70 -7.29
N GLN A 191 11.89 2.97 -6.01
CA GLN A 191 10.81 3.86 -5.53
C GLN A 191 10.97 5.29 -6.04
N PHE A 192 12.20 5.81 -6.09
CA PHE A 192 12.46 7.14 -6.62
C PHE A 192 12.15 7.23 -8.12
N ASN A 193 12.58 6.24 -8.89
CA ASN A 193 12.28 6.18 -10.32
C ASN A 193 10.77 6.06 -10.58
N GLU A 194 10.08 5.20 -9.83
CA GLU A 194 8.63 5.03 -9.93
C GLU A 194 7.89 6.33 -9.58
N MET A 195 8.30 7.01 -8.50
CA MET A 195 7.74 8.30 -8.11
C MET A 195 7.89 9.36 -9.22
N GLN A 196 9.07 9.45 -9.83
CA GLN A 196 9.29 10.37 -10.95
C GLN A 196 8.44 10.04 -12.16
N GLN A 197 8.33 8.76 -12.52
CA GLN A 197 7.52 8.32 -13.65
C GLN A 197 6.03 8.61 -13.43
N LEU A 198 5.51 8.29 -12.24
CA LEU A 198 4.12 8.58 -11.89
C LEU A 198 3.83 10.09 -11.89
N THR A 199 4.73 10.89 -11.32
CA THR A 199 4.61 12.35 -11.32
C THR A 199 4.58 12.90 -12.74
N THR A 200 5.50 12.45 -13.59
CA THR A 200 5.57 12.88 -15.00
C THR A 200 4.32 12.44 -15.77
N ALA A 201 3.85 11.21 -15.55
CA ALA A 201 2.64 10.71 -16.19
C ALA A 201 1.40 11.52 -15.77
N MET A 202 1.25 11.85 -14.49
CA MET A 202 0.13 12.67 -13.99
C MET A 202 0.15 14.09 -14.55
N GLN A 203 1.33 14.69 -14.74
CA GLN A 203 1.47 16.04 -15.31
C GLN A 203 1.01 16.14 -16.78
N ALA A 204 0.91 15.01 -17.49
CA ALA A 204 0.39 14.98 -18.86
C ALA A 204 -1.14 15.16 -18.93
N TYR A 205 -1.84 15.04 -17.79
CA TYR A 205 -3.29 15.15 -17.72
C TYR A 205 -3.73 16.51 -17.19
N ASP A 206 -4.57 17.20 -17.94
CA ASP A 206 -5.29 18.37 -17.48
C ASP A 206 -6.72 17.99 -17.10
N VAL A 207 -6.90 17.73 -15.79
CA VAL A 207 -8.19 17.25 -15.24
C VAL A 207 -9.29 18.29 -15.42
N GLU A 208 -8.97 19.58 -15.28
CA GLU A 208 -9.92 20.67 -15.46
C GLU A 208 -10.39 20.76 -16.91
N LEU A 209 -9.46 20.70 -17.87
CA LEU A 209 -9.80 20.63 -19.29
C LEU A 209 -10.70 19.45 -19.63
N MET A 210 -10.44 18.28 -19.01
CA MET A 210 -11.26 17.08 -19.25
C MET A 210 -12.71 17.27 -18.77
N HIS A 211 -12.92 17.84 -17.58
CA HIS A 211 -14.26 18.14 -17.08
C HIS A 211 -14.97 19.19 -17.96
N GLN A 212 -14.29 20.28 -18.29
CA GLN A 212 -14.85 21.30 -19.20
C GLN A 212 -15.22 20.72 -20.57
N THR A 213 -14.41 19.77 -21.08
CA THR A 213 -14.71 19.09 -22.35
C THR A 213 -15.99 18.26 -22.25
N LEU A 214 -16.20 17.52 -21.16
CA LEU A 214 -17.45 16.78 -20.95
C LEU A 214 -18.68 17.69 -20.90
N ASP A 215 -18.57 18.84 -20.24
CA ASP A 215 -19.65 19.81 -20.15
C ASP A 215 -19.97 20.39 -21.57
N MET A 216 -18.94 20.77 -22.33
CA MET A 216 -19.11 21.30 -23.70
C MET A 216 -19.72 20.25 -24.65
N LEU A 217 -19.28 18.99 -24.56
CA LEU A 217 -19.84 17.88 -25.33
C LEU A 217 -21.31 17.66 -24.99
N LYS A 218 -21.69 17.73 -23.71
CA LYS A 218 -23.07 17.63 -23.27
C LYS A 218 -23.95 18.78 -23.78
N GLU A 219 -23.45 20.00 -23.73
CA GLU A 219 -24.14 21.18 -24.27
C GLU A 219 -24.35 21.04 -25.79
N ALA A 220 -23.30 20.65 -26.54
CA ALA A 220 -23.35 20.50 -27.99
C ALA A 220 -24.36 19.43 -28.44
N VAL A 221 -24.41 18.26 -27.80
CA VAL A 221 -25.37 17.21 -28.12
C VAL A 221 -26.80 17.62 -27.73
N THR A 222 -26.96 18.33 -26.64
CA THR A 222 -28.26 18.82 -26.18
C THR A 222 -28.79 19.88 -27.12
N ALA A 223 -27.92 20.76 -27.68
CA ALA A 223 -28.26 21.74 -28.67
C ALA A 223 -28.45 21.15 -30.10
N GLY A 224 -28.20 19.86 -30.30
CA GLY A 224 -28.30 19.23 -31.63
C GLY A 224 -27.12 19.55 -32.56
N GLN A 225 -26.04 20.12 -32.05
CA GLN A 225 -24.83 20.47 -32.80
C GLN A 225 -23.89 19.28 -32.97
N LEU A 226 -24.05 18.28 -32.14
CA LEU A 226 -23.26 17.05 -32.14
C LEU A 226 -24.19 15.84 -32.16
N SER A 227 -23.84 14.80 -32.94
CA SER A 227 -24.60 13.55 -32.90
C SER A 227 -24.39 12.82 -31.60
N ILE A 228 -25.39 12.02 -31.15
CA ILE A 228 -25.26 11.23 -29.94
C ILE A 228 -24.17 10.17 -30.05
N ILE A 229 -23.86 9.69 -31.24
CA ILE A 229 -22.80 8.71 -31.50
C ILE A 229 -21.43 9.36 -31.29
N ASP A 230 -21.23 10.54 -31.89
CA ASP A 230 -19.97 11.28 -31.71
C ASP A 230 -19.80 11.74 -30.28
N TYR A 231 -20.89 12.20 -29.64
CA TYR A 231 -20.85 12.51 -28.19
C TYR A 231 -20.30 11.37 -27.36
N TYR A 232 -20.85 10.15 -27.47
CA TYR A 232 -20.38 9.04 -26.69
C TYR A 232 -18.98 8.58 -27.08
N THR A 233 -18.59 8.75 -28.33
CA THR A 233 -17.22 8.43 -28.77
C THR A 233 -16.20 9.34 -28.11
N GLU A 234 -16.47 10.64 -28.08
CA GLU A 234 -15.57 11.63 -27.47
C GLU A 234 -15.64 11.59 -25.94
N ALA A 235 -16.83 11.48 -25.36
CA ALA A 235 -17.01 11.39 -23.93
C ALA A 235 -16.34 10.14 -23.34
N ASP A 236 -16.40 8.97 -24.01
CA ASP A 236 -15.70 7.76 -23.59
C ASP A 236 -14.18 7.92 -23.59
N ASN A 237 -13.62 8.69 -24.51
CA ASN A 237 -12.20 9.04 -24.52
C ASN A 237 -11.83 9.86 -23.27
N VAL A 238 -12.64 10.86 -22.95
CA VAL A 238 -12.41 11.70 -21.75
C VAL A 238 -12.58 10.91 -20.47
N TYR A 239 -13.62 10.09 -20.35
CA TYR A 239 -13.82 9.23 -19.17
C TYR A 239 -12.68 8.24 -18.95
N ARG A 240 -12.16 7.63 -20.01
CA ARG A 240 -10.98 6.76 -19.93
C ARG A 240 -9.74 7.50 -19.44
N ASN A 241 -9.51 8.72 -19.89
CA ASN A 241 -8.39 9.54 -19.44
C ASN A 241 -8.54 9.94 -17.96
N LEU A 242 -9.74 10.30 -17.51
CA LEU A 242 -10.02 10.57 -16.09
C LEU A 242 -9.78 9.34 -15.22
N GLN A 243 -10.21 8.15 -15.66
CA GLN A 243 -9.94 6.90 -14.95
C GLN A 243 -8.44 6.59 -14.90
N ALA A 244 -7.73 6.75 -16.01
CA ALA A 244 -6.27 6.55 -16.05
C ALA A 244 -5.54 7.51 -15.09
N TYR A 245 -5.95 8.76 -15.05
CA TYR A 245 -5.40 9.72 -14.07
C TYR A 245 -5.66 9.30 -12.62
N MET A 246 -6.89 8.87 -12.29
CA MET A 246 -7.23 8.38 -10.94
C MET A 246 -6.40 7.15 -10.55
N GLU A 247 -6.10 6.26 -11.49
CA GLU A 247 -5.25 5.11 -11.26
C GLU A 247 -3.79 5.51 -11.00
N LEU A 248 -3.23 6.45 -11.78
CA LEU A 248 -1.89 6.99 -11.57
C LEU A 248 -1.78 7.69 -10.21
N GLU A 249 -2.76 8.51 -9.85
CA GLU A 249 -2.84 9.16 -8.54
C GLU A 249 -2.88 8.13 -7.40
N ASN A 250 -3.69 7.08 -7.54
CA ASN A 250 -3.76 6.00 -6.55
C ASN A 250 -2.45 5.23 -6.41
N GLN A 251 -1.75 4.95 -7.53
CA GLN A 251 -0.44 4.30 -7.52
C GLN A 251 0.59 5.20 -6.81
N TYR A 252 0.61 6.49 -7.13
CA TYR A 252 1.47 7.46 -6.46
C TYR A 252 1.23 7.49 -4.95
N GLN A 253 -0.03 7.57 -4.51
CA GLN A 253 -0.39 7.60 -3.09
C GLN A 253 -0.04 6.30 -2.36
N LYS A 254 -0.19 5.14 -3.01
CA LYS A 254 0.26 3.85 -2.47
C LYS A 254 1.77 3.78 -2.32
N LEU A 255 2.50 4.32 -3.30
CA LEU A 255 3.95 4.42 -3.22
C LEU A 255 4.38 5.29 -2.05
N MET A 256 3.79 6.49 -1.89
CA MET A 256 4.05 7.38 -0.77
C MET A 256 3.71 6.73 0.58
N ALA A 257 2.58 6.03 0.68
CA ALA A 257 2.22 5.28 1.87
C ALA A 257 3.24 4.15 2.18
N SER A 258 3.76 3.49 1.15
CA SER A 258 4.81 2.46 1.30
C SER A 258 6.13 3.04 1.81
N ILE A 259 6.48 4.24 1.39
CA ILE A 259 7.71 4.94 1.84
C ILE A 259 7.56 5.34 3.31
N TYR A 260 6.43 5.92 3.67
CA TYR A 260 6.21 6.45 5.02
C TYR A 260 5.63 5.46 6.04
N LYS A 261 5.40 4.20 5.64
CA LYS A 261 4.78 3.17 6.51
C LYS A 261 5.48 2.97 7.87
N ASN A 262 6.77 3.27 7.94
CA ASN A 262 7.57 3.08 9.15
C ASN A 262 7.63 4.33 10.04
N ARG A 263 7.01 5.46 9.62
CA ARG A 263 6.85 6.66 10.46
C ARG A 263 5.60 6.63 11.33
N LEU A 264 4.68 5.72 11.00
CA LEU A 264 3.42 5.51 11.72
C LEU A 264 3.62 4.51 12.86
#